data_63df65a2e4a09ff247bd96b15cb2cf11
#
_entry.id   63df65a2e4a09ff247bd96b15cb2cf11
#
_cell.length_a   1.000
_cell.length_b   1.000
_cell.length_c   1.000
_cell.angle_alpha   90.00
_cell.angle_beta   90.00
_cell.angle_gamma   90.00
#
_symmetry.space_group_name_H-M   'P 1'
#
loop_
_entity.id
_entity.type
_entity.pdbx_description
1 polymer ?
#
loop_
_entity_poly.entity_id
_entity_poly.type
_entity_poly.pdbx_seq_one_letter_code
_entity_poly.pdbx_strand_id
1 'polypeptide(L)'
;MEHKKLIAVKREKPLISSYLDNKNKNPYVSDLNRANFFYANFVTKVEIERATVFKIRFQQGFGSELRGHHFVVAMQTSKESNQLVTIIPLSSVKETKQYNKKSTIFIGEVSGIPNTKQSVALVNQIRTIDKIRLFGDRALATFVDMVCDEIDKYKGEFEIQEKEIYRLTKEQFEIILDAIDNYLLIGSVKRKYY
;
A
#
# COMPACT_ATOMS: atom_id res chain seq x y z
N MET A 1 -20.03 1.96 -2.21
CA MET A 1 -18.70 1.30 -2.21
C MET A 1 -18.43 0.84 -3.63
N GLU A 2 -17.32 1.22 -4.19
CA GLU A 2 -16.85 0.63 -5.44
C GLU A 2 -15.99 -0.59 -5.10
N HIS A 3 -16.24 -1.69 -5.79
CA HIS A 3 -15.40 -2.88 -5.71
C HIS A 3 -14.53 -2.93 -6.95
N LYS A 4 -13.21 -2.95 -6.77
CA LYS A 4 -12.26 -3.16 -7.87
C LYS A 4 -11.70 -4.57 -7.79
N LYS A 5 -11.76 -5.26 -8.91
CA LYS A 5 -11.04 -6.51 -9.11
C LYS A 5 -9.54 -6.24 -9.15
N LEU A 6 -8.78 -6.98 -8.38
CA LEU A 6 -7.33 -6.93 -8.40
C LEU A 6 -6.82 -8.13 -9.19
N ILE A 7 -6.11 -7.86 -10.27
CA ILE A 7 -5.54 -8.88 -11.14
C ILE A 7 -4.03 -8.85 -11.02
N ALA A 8 -3.43 -9.96 -10.63
CA ALA A 8 -1.99 -10.18 -10.71
C ALA A 8 -1.65 -10.98 -11.96
N VAL A 9 -0.64 -10.56 -12.66
CA VAL A 9 -0.17 -11.19 -13.90
C VAL A 9 1.27 -11.59 -13.74
N LYS A 10 1.62 -12.79 -14.19
CA LYS A 10 3.01 -13.27 -14.21
C LYS A 10 3.83 -12.35 -15.12
N ARG A 11 5.01 -11.97 -14.69
CA ARG A 11 5.98 -11.22 -15.50
C ARG A 11 6.46 -12.10 -16.66
N GLU A 12 6.67 -11.50 -17.83
CA GLU A 12 7.17 -12.20 -19.01
C GLU A 12 8.54 -12.83 -18.80
N LYS A 13 9.37 -12.19 -17.96
CA LYS A 13 10.68 -12.70 -17.55
C LYS A 13 10.70 -12.84 -16.03
N PRO A 14 10.29 -13.96 -15.49
CA PRO A 14 10.37 -14.19 -14.06
C PRO A 14 11.82 -14.13 -13.62
N LEU A 15 12.08 -13.48 -12.50
CA LEU A 15 13.36 -13.57 -11.84
C LEU A 15 13.47 -14.98 -11.29
N ILE A 16 14.30 -15.82 -11.94
CA ILE A 16 14.65 -17.14 -11.42
C ILE A 16 15.35 -16.89 -10.09
N SER A 17 14.65 -17.12 -9.02
CA SER A 17 15.22 -16.94 -7.70
C SER A 17 15.88 -18.25 -7.28
N SER A 18 17.07 -18.15 -6.75
CA SER A 18 17.73 -19.11 -5.85
C SER A 18 16.87 -19.49 -4.62
N TYR A 19 15.66 -19.15 -4.66
CA TYR A 19 14.59 -19.09 -3.71
C TYR A 19 13.95 -20.46 -3.46
N LEU A 20 13.72 -21.25 -4.53
CA LEU A 20 13.20 -22.62 -4.45
C LEU A 20 14.19 -23.54 -3.70
N ASP A 21 15.49 -23.27 -3.84
CA ASP A 21 16.52 -24.04 -3.14
C ASP A 21 16.52 -23.87 -1.61
N ASN A 22 15.97 -22.76 -1.11
CA ASN A 22 15.88 -22.48 0.32
C ASN A 22 14.58 -22.94 0.99
N LYS A 23 13.56 -23.33 0.22
CA LYS A 23 12.27 -23.81 0.75
C LYS A 23 12.44 -25.00 1.71
N ASN A 24 13.40 -25.85 1.44
CA ASN A 24 13.66 -27.09 2.22
C ASN A 24 14.54 -26.88 3.45
N LYS A 25 15.12 -25.71 3.66
CA LYS A 25 16.13 -25.50 4.70
C LYS A 25 15.66 -24.78 5.96
N ASN A 26 14.59 -23.98 5.89
CA ASN A 26 14.09 -23.29 7.08
C ASN A 26 12.61 -22.87 6.93
N PRO A 27 11.66 -23.51 7.62
CA PRO A 27 10.23 -23.19 7.54
C PRO A 27 9.88 -21.78 8.06
N TYR A 28 10.69 -21.17 8.92
CA TYR A 28 10.44 -19.82 9.47
C TYR A 28 10.83 -18.68 8.53
N VAL A 29 11.65 -18.96 7.53
CA VAL A 29 12.00 -17.99 6.47
C VAL A 29 10.90 -17.94 5.40
N SER A 30 9.88 -18.80 5.52
CA SER A 30 8.91 -19.06 4.46
C SER A 30 8.07 -17.85 4.05
N ASP A 31 7.53 -17.06 5.02
CA ASP A 31 6.53 -16.05 4.67
C ASP A 31 7.12 -14.79 4.04
N LEU A 32 8.24 -14.29 4.57
CA LEU A 32 8.94 -13.16 3.95
C LEU A 32 9.44 -13.53 2.57
N ASN A 33 9.89 -14.74 2.48
CA ASN A 33 10.38 -15.27 1.28
C ASN A 33 9.25 -15.47 0.27
N ARG A 34 8.13 -16.07 0.58
CA ARG A 34 6.96 -16.18 -0.29
C ARG A 34 6.51 -14.83 -0.82
N ALA A 35 6.43 -13.83 0.05
CA ALA A 35 6.11 -12.48 -0.36
C ALA A 35 7.11 -11.92 -1.39
N ASN A 36 8.41 -12.08 -1.15
CA ASN A 36 9.44 -11.63 -2.07
C ASN A 36 9.38 -12.34 -3.42
N PHE A 37 9.10 -13.64 -3.42
CA PHE A 37 8.91 -14.40 -4.64
C PHE A 37 7.73 -13.87 -5.45
N PHE A 38 6.60 -13.62 -4.81
CA PHE A 38 5.43 -13.06 -5.46
C PHE A 38 5.75 -11.66 -6.04
N TYR A 39 6.35 -10.78 -5.26
CA TYR A 39 6.74 -9.44 -5.70
C TYR A 39 7.70 -9.47 -6.90
N ALA A 40 8.58 -10.46 -6.96
CA ALA A 40 9.53 -10.59 -8.05
C ALA A 40 8.88 -11.09 -9.35
N ASN A 41 7.85 -11.94 -9.26
CA ASN A 41 7.33 -12.68 -10.40
C ASN A 41 5.97 -12.19 -10.92
N PHE A 42 5.29 -11.33 -10.18
CA PHE A 42 3.96 -10.83 -10.57
C PHE A 42 3.88 -9.31 -10.60
N VAL A 43 3.01 -8.80 -11.44
CA VAL A 43 2.66 -7.39 -11.53
C VAL A 43 1.15 -7.24 -11.40
N THR A 44 0.73 -6.10 -10.87
CA THR A 44 -0.69 -5.79 -10.66
C THR A 44 -1.20 -4.94 -11.81
N LYS A 45 -2.19 -5.46 -12.54
CA LYS A 45 -2.91 -4.68 -13.57
C LYS A 45 -4.11 -4.01 -12.91
N VAL A 46 -3.90 -2.84 -12.36
CA VAL A 46 -4.97 -2.01 -11.82
C VAL A 46 -4.62 -0.53 -11.96
N GLU A 47 -5.58 0.26 -12.40
CA GLU A 47 -5.48 1.71 -12.30
C GLU A 47 -5.95 2.16 -10.93
N ILE A 48 -5.15 2.99 -10.27
CA ILE A 48 -5.49 3.61 -8.99
C ILE A 48 -5.62 5.11 -9.22
N GLU A 49 -6.80 5.65 -9.00
CA GLU A 49 -7.03 7.08 -9.07
C GLU A 49 -6.56 7.78 -7.79
N ARG A 50 -6.16 9.05 -7.93
CA ARG A 50 -5.83 9.89 -6.76
C ARG A 50 -7.02 10.00 -5.82
N ALA A 51 -6.77 10.27 -4.55
CA ALA A 51 -7.75 10.33 -3.47
C ALA A 51 -8.50 9.01 -3.19
N THR A 52 -8.16 7.92 -3.87
CA THR A 52 -8.67 6.59 -3.56
C THR A 52 -8.08 6.12 -2.23
N VAL A 53 -8.94 5.58 -1.37
CA VAL A 53 -8.56 5.03 -0.07
C VAL A 53 -8.75 3.52 -0.09
N PHE A 54 -7.74 2.80 0.34
CA PHE A 54 -7.76 1.34 0.42
C PHE A 54 -6.97 0.84 1.62
N LYS A 55 -7.24 -0.37 2.05
CA LYS A 55 -6.57 -1.01 3.19
C LYS A 55 -5.37 -1.81 2.71
N ILE A 56 -4.22 -1.57 3.32
CA ILE A 56 -3.00 -2.38 3.11
C ILE A 56 -2.45 -2.89 4.43
N ARG A 57 -1.55 -3.86 4.36
CA ARG A 57 -0.74 -4.25 5.50
C ARG A 57 0.70 -3.77 5.28
N PHE A 58 1.18 -2.95 6.21
CA PHE A 58 2.59 -2.65 6.32
C PHE A 58 3.30 -3.84 6.98
N GLN A 59 4.38 -4.28 6.34
CA GLN A 59 5.26 -5.30 6.92
C GLN A 59 6.00 -4.74 8.14
N GLN A 60 6.98 -5.46 8.64
CA GLN A 60 7.78 -5.00 9.77
C GLN A 60 8.44 -3.65 9.45
N GLY A 61 8.20 -2.67 10.32
CA GLY A 61 8.86 -1.37 10.30
C GLY A 61 9.88 -1.27 11.42
N PHE A 62 10.81 -0.36 11.29
CA PHE A 62 11.79 -0.07 12.33
C PHE A 62 11.35 1.13 13.17
N GLY A 63 11.53 1.04 14.48
CA GLY A 63 11.23 2.15 15.39
C GLY A 63 9.79 2.64 15.30
N SER A 64 9.61 3.90 14.89
CA SER A 64 8.31 4.59 14.79
C SER A 64 7.59 4.39 13.46
N GLU A 65 8.10 3.57 12.55
CA GLU A 65 7.41 3.28 11.30
C GLU A 65 6.10 2.52 11.55
N LEU A 66 5.13 2.78 10.68
CA LEU A 66 3.84 2.10 10.76
C LEU A 66 3.96 0.60 10.49
N ARG A 67 3.21 -0.18 11.25
CA ARG A 67 3.11 -1.64 11.15
C ARG A 67 1.65 -2.06 11.12
N GLY A 68 1.41 -3.24 10.55
CA GLY A 68 0.08 -3.84 10.53
C GLY A 68 -0.86 -3.21 9.50
N HIS A 69 -2.15 -3.36 9.73
CA HIS A 69 -3.18 -2.92 8.79
C HIS A 69 -3.51 -1.44 8.97
N HIS A 70 -3.44 -0.69 7.86
CA HIS A 70 -3.84 0.71 7.83
C HIS A 70 -4.61 1.01 6.55
N PHE A 71 -5.51 1.96 6.62
CA PHE A 71 -6.01 2.62 5.43
C PHE A 71 -4.94 3.58 4.91
N VAL A 72 -4.88 3.70 3.61
CA VAL A 72 -3.96 4.61 2.92
C VAL A 72 -4.69 5.34 1.82
N VAL A 73 -4.30 6.56 1.54
CA VAL A 73 -4.82 7.34 0.43
C VAL A 73 -3.78 7.44 -0.68
N ALA A 74 -4.20 7.19 -1.93
CA ALA A 74 -3.37 7.39 -3.11
C ALA A 74 -3.23 8.88 -3.41
N MET A 75 -1.99 9.36 -3.47
CA MET A 75 -1.68 10.78 -3.68
C MET A 75 -1.68 11.18 -5.15
N GLN A 76 -1.52 10.22 -6.03
CA GLN A 76 -1.51 10.43 -7.49
C GLN A 76 -2.24 9.30 -8.20
N THR A 77 -2.73 9.59 -9.39
CA THR A 77 -3.22 8.54 -10.28
C THR A 77 -2.05 7.69 -10.77
N SER A 78 -2.18 6.39 -10.61
CA SER A 78 -1.20 5.40 -11.09
C SER A 78 -1.87 4.50 -12.10
N LYS A 79 -1.50 4.64 -13.38
CA LYS A 79 -2.02 3.85 -14.51
C LYS A 79 -1.64 2.37 -14.37
N GLU A 80 -2.32 1.49 -15.09
CA GLU A 80 -2.04 0.04 -15.08
C GLU A 80 -0.56 -0.28 -15.35
N SER A 81 0.07 0.42 -16.28
CA SER A 81 1.48 0.21 -16.64
C SER A 81 2.47 0.60 -15.54
N ASN A 82 2.06 1.44 -14.59
CA ASN A 82 2.92 1.85 -13.48
C ASN A 82 2.66 0.95 -12.27
N GLN A 83 3.67 0.23 -11.82
CA GLN A 83 3.57 -0.64 -10.64
C GLN A 83 3.62 0.11 -9.31
N LEU A 84 4.03 1.38 -9.33
CA LEU A 84 4.22 2.15 -8.11
C LEU A 84 3.06 3.12 -7.87
N VAL A 85 2.73 3.32 -6.60
CA VAL A 85 1.79 4.34 -6.14
C VAL A 85 2.31 5.02 -4.89
N THR A 86 2.27 6.36 -4.87
CA THR A 86 2.59 7.14 -3.67
C THR A 86 1.36 7.23 -2.78
N ILE A 87 1.54 6.89 -1.51
CA ILE A 87 0.47 6.82 -0.53
C ILE A 87 0.79 7.62 0.74
N ILE A 88 -0.25 8.07 1.42
CA ILE A 88 -0.20 8.55 2.79
C ILE A 88 -1.06 7.63 3.67
N PRO A 89 -0.52 7.11 4.78
CA PRO A 89 -1.29 6.33 5.72
C PRO A 89 -2.31 7.17 6.49
N LEU A 90 -3.45 6.56 6.75
CA LEU A 90 -4.49 7.09 7.61
C LEU A 90 -4.50 6.33 8.95
N SER A 91 -4.87 7.02 10.01
CA SER A 91 -5.06 6.44 11.34
C SER A 91 -6.33 6.98 11.96
N SER A 92 -7.01 6.16 12.76
CA SER A 92 -8.15 6.64 13.55
C SER A 92 -7.66 7.57 14.67
N VAL A 93 -8.43 8.62 14.94
CA VAL A 93 -8.19 9.50 16.08
C VAL A 93 -8.39 8.72 17.37
N LYS A 94 -7.42 8.83 18.27
CA LYS A 94 -7.48 8.28 19.63
C LYS A 94 -7.45 9.44 20.62
N GLU A 95 -8.43 9.52 21.51
CA GLU A 95 -8.57 10.60 22.49
C GLU A 95 -7.34 10.76 23.40
N THR A 96 -6.68 9.64 23.70
CA THR A 96 -5.50 9.61 24.59
C THR A 96 -4.20 9.93 23.89
N LYS A 97 -4.18 10.09 22.56
CA LYS A 97 -2.95 10.31 21.81
C LYS A 97 -2.75 11.78 21.48
N GLN A 98 -1.61 12.31 21.87
CA GLN A 98 -1.16 13.61 21.35
C GLN A 98 -0.63 13.46 19.93
N TYR A 99 -1.15 14.27 19.03
CA TYR A 99 -0.76 14.28 17.63
C TYR A 99 0.14 15.49 17.34
N ASN A 100 1.21 15.25 16.59
CA ASN A 100 2.01 16.34 16.05
C ASN A 100 1.23 17.05 14.95
N LYS A 101 0.74 18.26 15.23
CA LYS A 101 -0.09 19.05 14.32
C LYS A 101 0.55 19.38 12.97
N LYS A 102 1.88 19.29 12.87
CA LYS A 102 2.60 19.53 11.61
C LYS A 102 2.64 18.31 10.70
N SER A 103 2.67 17.12 11.27
CA SER A 103 2.83 15.86 10.51
C SER A 103 1.60 14.96 10.56
N THR A 104 0.62 15.28 11.40
CA THR A 104 -0.61 14.50 11.58
C THR A 104 -1.80 15.42 11.36
N ILE A 105 -2.46 15.26 10.26
CA ILE A 105 -3.48 16.18 9.76
C ILE A 105 -4.86 15.56 9.92
N PHE A 106 -5.72 16.27 10.61
CA PHE A 106 -7.10 15.88 10.80
C PHE A 106 -7.90 16.05 9.50
N ILE A 107 -8.51 14.98 9.02
CA ILE A 107 -9.29 14.97 7.77
C ILE A 107 -10.76 14.61 7.97
N GLY A 108 -11.19 14.39 9.22
CA GLY A 108 -12.57 14.03 9.51
C GLY A 108 -12.89 12.56 9.22
N GLU A 109 -14.16 12.28 9.06
CA GLU A 109 -14.67 10.96 8.74
C GLU A 109 -14.53 10.66 7.25
N VAL A 110 -14.03 9.48 6.93
CA VAL A 110 -13.97 9.00 5.54
C VAL A 110 -15.20 8.13 5.28
N SER A 111 -16.06 8.57 4.38
CA SER A 111 -17.32 7.92 4.08
C SER A 111 -17.14 6.47 3.64
N GLY A 112 -17.95 5.59 4.21
CA GLY A 112 -18.01 4.17 3.87
C GLY A 112 -17.00 3.29 4.60
N ILE A 113 -15.96 3.82 5.22
CA ILE A 113 -15.02 3.01 6.01
C ILE A 113 -15.73 2.53 7.28
N PRO A 114 -15.82 1.21 7.52
CA PRO A 114 -16.49 0.69 8.70
C PRO A 114 -15.80 1.13 10.00
N ASN A 115 -16.60 1.49 11.00
CA ASN A 115 -16.15 1.82 12.36
C ASN A 115 -15.16 2.99 12.46
N THR A 116 -15.09 3.86 11.46
CA THR A 116 -14.25 5.05 11.53
C THR A 116 -15.04 6.19 12.16
N LYS A 117 -14.56 6.65 13.31
CA LYS A 117 -15.09 7.87 13.93
C LYS A 117 -14.48 9.08 13.23
N GLN A 118 -13.19 9.25 13.34
CA GLN A 118 -12.44 10.39 12.80
C GLN A 118 -11.08 9.91 12.34
N SER A 119 -10.57 10.46 11.26
CA SER A 119 -9.31 10.05 10.65
C SER A 119 -8.30 11.18 10.60
N VAL A 120 -7.04 10.80 10.72
CA VAL A 120 -5.89 11.68 10.52
C VAL A 120 -4.99 11.10 9.44
N ALA A 121 -4.44 11.98 8.60
CA ALA A 121 -3.42 11.64 7.62
C ALA A 121 -2.02 11.82 8.23
N LEU A 122 -1.15 10.83 8.06
CA LEU A 122 0.21 10.83 8.59
C LEU A 122 1.19 11.28 7.52
N VAL A 123 1.33 12.58 7.33
CA VAL A 123 2.11 13.18 6.24
C VAL A 123 3.60 12.81 6.31
N ASN A 124 4.15 12.66 7.53
CA ASN A 124 5.53 12.20 7.74
C ASN A 124 5.77 10.72 7.38
N GLN A 125 4.71 9.98 7.08
CA GLN A 125 4.77 8.59 6.65
C GLN A 125 4.45 8.40 5.17
N ILE A 126 4.47 9.50 4.38
CA ILE A 126 4.34 9.42 2.91
C ILE A 126 5.41 8.51 2.34
N ARG A 127 4.99 7.60 1.46
CA ARG A 127 5.90 6.66 0.80
C ARG A 127 5.34 6.14 -0.51
N THR A 128 6.25 5.70 -1.36
CA THR A 128 5.89 4.96 -2.57
C THR A 128 5.93 3.46 -2.29
N ILE A 129 4.90 2.77 -2.75
CA ILE A 129 4.76 1.32 -2.59
C ILE A 129 4.47 0.67 -3.94
N ASP A 130 4.82 -0.60 -4.08
CA ASP A 130 4.38 -1.41 -5.20
C ASP A 130 2.89 -1.78 -5.02
N LYS A 131 2.12 -1.69 -6.11
CA LYS A 131 0.68 -2.02 -6.12
C LYS A 131 0.37 -3.45 -5.69
N ILE A 132 1.32 -4.35 -5.82
CA ILE A 132 1.18 -5.72 -5.37
C ILE A 132 0.85 -5.81 -3.87
N ARG A 133 1.23 -4.79 -3.07
CA ARG A 133 0.86 -4.68 -1.65
C ARG A 133 -0.63 -4.44 -1.39
N LEU A 134 -1.41 -4.17 -2.43
CA LEU A 134 -2.87 -4.14 -2.34
C LEU A 134 -3.44 -5.53 -2.07
N PHE A 135 -2.73 -6.56 -2.49
CA PHE A 135 -3.08 -7.94 -2.21
C PHE A 135 -2.73 -8.26 -0.76
N GLY A 136 -3.66 -8.79 -0.02
CA GLY A 136 -3.44 -9.15 1.38
C GLY A 136 -2.57 -10.41 1.51
N ASP A 137 -1.89 -10.57 2.66
CA ASP A 137 -0.97 -11.68 2.92
C ASP A 137 -1.60 -13.07 2.75
N ARG A 138 -2.90 -13.24 3.07
CA ARG A 138 -3.58 -14.53 2.87
C ARG A 138 -3.70 -14.92 1.41
N ALA A 139 -4.07 -13.95 0.58
CA ALA A 139 -4.16 -14.18 -0.86
C ALA A 139 -2.78 -14.51 -1.45
N LEU A 140 -1.74 -13.80 -0.99
CA LEU A 140 -0.35 -14.08 -1.35
C LEU A 140 0.08 -15.48 -0.92
N ALA A 141 -0.18 -15.88 0.32
CA ALA A 141 0.20 -17.19 0.84
C ALA A 141 -0.48 -18.33 0.08
N THR A 142 -1.80 -18.25 -0.11
CA THR A 142 -2.55 -19.26 -0.84
C THR A 142 -2.07 -19.41 -2.27
N PHE A 143 -1.82 -18.30 -2.94
CA PHE A 143 -1.35 -18.31 -4.32
C PHE A 143 0.06 -18.88 -4.46
N VAL A 144 0.96 -18.49 -3.58
CA VAL A 144 2.34 -19.02 -3.59
C VAL A 144 2.36 -20.52 -3.33
N ASP A 145 1.51 -21.02 -2.44
CA ASP A 145 1.40 -22.48 -2.21
C ASP A 145 0.87 -23.21 -3.46
N MET A 146 -0.07 -22.60 -4.20
CA MET A 146 -0.59 -23.18 -5.44
C MET A 146 0.40 -23.16 -6.62
N VAL A 147 1.27 -22.17 -6.68
CA VAL A 147 2.07 -21.85 -7.90
C VAL A 147 3.54 -22.19 -7.72
N CYS A 148 4.04 -22.34 -6.49
CA CYS A 148 5.47 -22.58 -6.25
C CYS A 148 6.04 -23.81 -6.96
N ASP A 149 5.24 -24.85 -7.11
CA ASP A 149 5.68 -26.10 -7.71
C ASP A 149 5.53 -26.11 -9.26
N GLU A 150 4.78 -25.14 -9.80
CA GLU A 150 4.47 -25.08 -11.24
C GLU A 150 4.62 -23.68 -11.87
N ILE A 151 5.38 -22.80 -11.24
CA ILE A 151 5.46 -21.41 -11.67
C ILE A 151 5.88 -21.22 -13.13
N ASP A 152 6.76 -22.08 -13.62
CA ASP A 152 7.24 -22.02 -15.00
C ASP A 152 6.16 -22.42 -16.01
N LYS A 153 5.18 -23.21 -15.57
CA LYS A 153 4.02 -23.63 -16.37
C LYS A 153 2.84 -22.66 -16.24
N TYR A 154 2.84 -21.83 -15.21
CA TYR A 154 1.74 -20.91 -14.96
C TYR A 154 1.73 -19.76 -15.98
N LYS A 155 0.70 -19.71 -16.80
CA LYS A 155 0.51 -18.70 -17.84
C LYS A 155 -0.84 -17.98 -17.65
N GLY A 156 -1.22 -17.59 -16.47
CA GLY A 156 -2.55 -17.06 -16.25
C GLY A 156 -2.55 -15.69 -15.54
N GLU A 157 -3.70 -15.08 -15.61
CA GLU A 157 -4.07 -13.99 -14.71
C GLU A 157 -4.63 -14.59 -13.44
N PHE A 158 -4.27 -14.00 -12.31
CA PHE A 158 -4.76 -14.41 -11.01
C PHE A 158 -5.64 -13.30 -10.44
N GLU A 159 -6.92 -13.60 -10.30
CA GLU A 159 -7.89 -12.70 -9.70
C GLU A 159 -7.98 -12.99 -8.20
N ILE A 160 -7.56 -12.05 -7.35
CA ILE A 160 -7.43 -12.32 -5.91
C ILE A 160 -8.58 -11.78 -5.10
N GLN A 161 -9.40 -10.99 -5.39
CA GLN A 161 -10.52 -10.48 -4.59
C GLN A 161 -11.01 -9.14 -5.13
N GLU A 162 -12.31 -8.95 -5.04
CA GLU A 162 -12.88 -7.62 -5.04
C GLU A 162 -12.40 -6.88 -3.80
N LYS A 163 -11.67 -5.80 -3.99
CA LYS A 163 -11.24 -4.97 -2.90
C LYS A 163 -12.16 -3.77 -2.75
N GLU A 164 -12.67 -3.60 -1.55
CA GLU A 164 -13.40 -2.40 -1.21
C GLU A 164 -12.47 -1.19 -1.32
N ILE A 165 -12.89 -0.21 -2.09
CA ILE A 165 -12.23 1.08 -2.17
C ILE A 165 -13.18 2.18 -1.70
N TYR A 166 -12.59 3.20 -1.14
CA TYR A 166 -13.28 4.38 -0.67
C TYR A 166 -12.66 5.60 -1.33
N ARG A 167 -13.27 6.76 -1.16
CA ARG A 167 -12.73 8.01 -1.70
C ARG A 167 -12.77 9.10 -0.65
N LEU A 168 -11.73 9.91 -0.62
CA LEU A 168 -11.78 11.20 0.06
C LEU A 168 -12.64 12.19 -0.75
N THR A 169 -13.30 13.10 -0.05
CA THR A 169 -13.87 14.26 -0.71
C THR A 169 -12.74 15.15 -1.25
N LYS A 170 -13.10 16.07 -2.14
CA LYS A 170 -12.14 17.03 -2.69
C LYS A 170 -11.51 17.87 -1.56
N GLU A 171 -12.31 18.33 -0.62
CA GLU A 171 -11.89 19.13 0.51
C GLU A 171 -10.92 18.37 1.43
N GLN A 172 -11.22 17.10 1.73
CA GLN A 172 -10.34 16.25 2.53
C GLN A 172 -8.98 16.04 1.85
N PHE A 173 -9.00 15.88 0.54
CA PHE A 173 -7.77 15.68 -0.22
C PHE A 173 -6.94 16.95 -0.31
N GLU A 174 -7.57 18.13 -0.51
CA GLU A 174 -6.90 19.43 -0.50
C GLU A 174 -6.24 19.73 0.84
N ILE A 175 -6.89 19.43 1.96
CA ILE A 175 -6.29 19.56 3.30
C ILE A 175 -4.98 18.75 3.40
N ILE A 176 -4.93 17.57 2.82
CA ILE A 176 -3.71 16.75 2.82
C ILE A 176 -2.64 17.37 1.93
N LEU A 177 -3.00 17.90 0.74
CA LEU A 177 -2.05 18.55 -0.16
C LEU A 177 -1.43 19.79 0.48
N ASP A 178 -2.23 20.65 1.09
CA ASP A 178 -1.76 21.83 1.82
C ASP A 178 -0.81 21.44 2.96
N ALA A 179 -1.12 20.35 3.64
CA ALA A 179 -0.24 19.84 4.70
C ALA A 179 1.09 19.33 4.17
N ILE A 180 1.11 18.67 3.01
CA ILE A 180 2.36 18.24 2.35
C ILE A 180 3.21 19.45 2.00
N ASP A 181 2.61 20.47 1.39
CA ASP A 181 3.30 21.70 1.02
C ASP A 181 3.90 22.38 2.26
N ASN A 182 3.12 22.50 3.31
CA ASN A 182 3.58 23.09 4.57
C ASN A 182 4.63 22.25 5.30
N TYR A 183 4.55 20.92 5.25
CA TYR A 183 5.46 20.05 5.98
C TYR A 183 6.76 19.77 5.23
N LEU A 184 6.67 19.51 3.91
CA LEU A 184 7.80 19.06 3.10
C LEU A 184 8.49 20.20 2.33
N LEU A 185 7.74 21.21 1.86
CA LEU A 185 8.26 22.21 0.91
C LEU A 185 8.71 23.50 1.56
N ILE A 186 8.11 23.96 2.65
CA ILE A 186 8.52 25.20 3.31
C ILE A 186 9.97 25.16 3.80
N GLY A 187 10.47 23.99 4.19
CA GLY A 187 11.87 23.81 4.55
C GLY A 187 12.86 23.99 3.39
N SER A 188 12.42 23.74 2.15
CA SER A 188 13.27 23.85 0.96
C SER A 188 13.27 25.23 0.31
N VAL A 189 12.15 25.93 0.35
CA VAL A 189 12.03 27.28 -0.23
C VAL A 189 12.76 28.32 0.61
N LYS A 190 12.67 28.21 1.94
CA LYS A 190 13.44 29.11 2.83
C LYS A 190 14.96 28.97 2.73
N ARG A 191 15.47 27.82 2.30
CA ARG A 191 16.93 27.61 2.11
C ARG A 191 17.49 28.24 0.81
N LYS A 192 16.65 28.65 -0.12
CA LYS A 192 17.07 29.26 -1.38
C LYS A 192 17.28 30.78 -1.29
N TYR A 193 16.90 31.41 -0.20
CA TYR A 193 16.91 32.85 -0.04
C TYR A 193 17.74 33.33 1.17
N TYR A 194 18.61 32.45 1.70
CA TYR A 194 19.59 32.81 2.72
C TYR A 194 20.97 32.22 2.30
#